data_40be3974f3c3fa5f4d89433e6ae24835
#
_entry.id   40be3974f3c3fa5f4d89433e6ae24835
#
_cell.length_a   1.000
_cell.length_b   1.000
_cell.length_c   1.000
_cell.angle_alpha   90.00
_cell.angle_beta   90.00
_cell.angle_gamma   90.00
#
_symmetry.space_group_name_H-M   'P 1'
#
loop_
_entity.id
_entity.type
_entity.pdbx_description
1 polymer ?
#
loop_
_entity_poly.entity_id
_entity_poly.type
_entity_poly.pdbx_seq_one_letter_code
_entity_poly.pdbx_strand_id
1 'polypeptide(L)'
;MENGVMMQYFEWNLPNDGMLWKRLKDDASHLHEIGISAVWIPPAYKGHEQADEGYGTYDLYDLGEFDQKGTIRTKYGTKQELQEMIEELHRNQIGVYLDAVMNHKAGADYTEQEVDPGQRENATSEPHEIEGWTGFDFPGRGNMYSNFKWHWFHFSGTDYDVSRKKDGIFQILGEGKHWSEGVD
;
A
#
# COMPACT_ATOMS: atom_id res chain seq x y z
N MET A 1 -12.86 30.87 -10.08
CA MET A 1 -12.66 29.46 -9.73
C MET A 1 -13.42 28.64 -10.75
N GLU A 2 -12.75 27.88 -11.56
CA GLU A 2 -13.43 26.91 -12.42
C GLU A 2 -13.99 25.80 -11.53
N ASN A 3 -15.24 25.41 -11.76
CA ASN A 3 -15.85 24.29 -11.07
C ASN A 3 -15.28 23.00 -11.65
N GLY A 4 -14.52 22.24 -10.84
CA GLY A 4 -14.01 20.93 -11.20
C GLY A 4 -14.97 19.82 -10.81
N VAL A 5 -14.94 18.72 -11.54
CA VAL A 5 -15.65 17.48 -11.22
C VAL A 5 -14.63 16.37 -11.08
N MET A 6 -14.54 15.77 -9.90
CA MET A 6 -13.69 14.60 -9.65
C MET A 6 -14.51 13.32 -9.66
N MET A 7 -14.02 12.30 -10.36
CA MET A 7 -14.62 10.98 -10.41
C MET A 7 -13.69 9.96 -9.74
N GLN A 8 -14.21 9.16 -8.80
CA GLN A 8 -13.53 7.95 -8.33
C GLN A 8 -13.66 6.88 -9.43
N TYR A 9 -12.54 6.50 -10.04
CA TYR A 9 -12.50 5.55 -11.16
C TYR A 9 -12.15 4.13 -10.71
N PHE A 10 -12.62 3.71 -9.57
CA PHE A 10 -12.46 2.34 -9.05
C PHE A 10 -13.55 2.00 -8.05
N GLU A 11 -13.73 0.72 -7.80
CA GLU A 11 -14.57 0.17 -6.76
C GLU A 11 -13.92 -1.11 -6.20
N TRP A 12 -14.41 -1.59 -5.06
CA TRP A 12 -13.76 -2.69 -4.32
C TRP A 12 -13.66 -4.00 -5.11
N ASN A 13 -14.73 -4.36 -5.83
CA ASN A 13 -14.83 -5.64 -6.53
C ASN A 13 -14.31 -5.64 -7.96
N LEU A 14 -13.43 -4.71 -8.32
CA LEU A 14 -12.79 -4.73 -9.64
C LEU A 14 -12.08 -6.08 -9.90
N PRO A 15 -12.15 -6.60 -11.12
CA PRO A 15 -11.49 -7.86 -11.46
C PRO A 15 -9.95 -7.73 -11.37
N ASN A 16 -9.30 -8.83 -10.95
CA ASN A 16 -7.83 -8.92 -10.96
C ASN A 16 -7.31 -9.27 -12.38
N ASP A 17 -7.62 -8.46 -13.37
CA ASP A 17 -7.25 -8.69 -14.77
C ASP A 17 -6.11 -7.82 -15.30
N GLY A 18 -5.63 -6.85 -14.47
CA GLY A 18 -4.57 -5.93 -14.85
C GLY A 18 -4.97 -4.91 -15.91
N MET A 19 -6.27 -4.64 -16.07
CA MET A 19 -6.77 -3.83 -17.17
C MET A 19 -7.26 -2.44 -16.79
N LEU A 20 -7.23 -2.09 -15.50
CA LEU A 20 -7.78 -0.80 -15.05
C LEU A 20 -7.09 0.39 -15.72
N TRP A 21 -5.75 0.39 -15.75
CA TRP A 21 -4.99 1.48 -16.37
C TRP A 21 -5.30 1.63 -17.86
N LYS A 22 -5.43 0.53 -18.58
CA LYS A 22 -5.81 0.54 -20.00
C LYS A 22 -7.22 1.07 -20.21
N ARG A 23 -8.19 0.59 -19.43
CA ARG A 23 -9.59 1.08 -19.51
C ARG A 23 -9.67 2.58 -19.26
N LEU A 24 -9.01 3.06 -18.21
CA LEU A 24 -9.02 4.49 -17.88
C LEU A 24 -8.32 5.32 -18.94
N LYS A 25 -7.21 4.83 -19.53
CA LYS A 25 -6.55 5.44 -20.67
C LYS A 25 -7.49 5.58 -21.87
N ASP A 26 -8.17 4.49 -22.22
CA ASP A 26 -9.08 4.45 -23.37
C ASP A 26 -10.31 5.33 -23.16
N ASP A 27 -10.74 5.54 -21.92
CA ASP A 27 -11.91 6.34 -21.55
C ASP A 27 -11.62 7.85 -21.40
N ALA A 28 -10.36 8.27 -21.47
CA ALA A 28 -9.93 9.64 -21.17
C ALA A 28 -10.65 10.70 -21.99
N SER A 29 -10.83 10.49 -23.30
CA SER A 29 -11.55 11.43 -24.18
C SER A 29 -13.03 11.56 -23.78
N HIS A 30 -13.69 10.45 -23.51
CA HIS A 30 -15.08 10.43 -23.07
C HIS A 30 -15.26 11.13 -21.73
N LEU A 31 -14.38 10.88 -20.76
CA LEU A 31 -14.42 11.56 -19.45
C LEU A 31 -14.29 13.07 -19.60
N HIS A 32 -13.41 13.55 -20.47
CA HIS A 32 -13.28 14.97 -20.78
C HIS A 32 -14.57 15.53 -21.40
N GLU A 33 -15.15 14.84 -22.38
CA GLU A 33 -16.38 15.26 -23.08
C GLU A 33 -17.58 15.44 -22.13
N ILE A 34 -17.68 14.57 -21.12
CA ILE A 34 -18.76 14.66 -20.10
C ILE A 34 -18.43 15.61 -18.94
N GLY A 35 -17.27 16.30 -18.97
CA GLY A 35 -16.91 17.36 -18.04
C GLY A 35 -16.16 16.89 -16.78
N ILE A 36 -15.60 15.68 -16.77
CA ILE A 36 -14.69 15.24 -15.70
C ILE A 36 -13.37 15.98 -15.84
N SER A 37 -12.92 16.65 -14.79
CA SER A 37 -11.66 17.41 -14.74
C SER A 37 -10.58 16.74 -13.88
N ALA A 38 -10.94 15.73 -13.10
CA ALA A 38 -10.01 14.94 -12.29
C ALA A 38 -10.52 13.52 -12.06
N VAL A 39 -9.61 12.57 -11.91
CA VAL A 39 -9.91 11.22 -11.48
C VAL A 39 -9.14 10.87 -10.22
N TRP A 40 -9.79 10.15 -9.33
CA TRP A 40 -9.18 9.51 -8.17
C TRP A 40 -8.98 8.03 -8.50
N ILE A 41 -7.71 7.60 -8.53
CA ILE A 41 -7.32 6.22 -8.81
C ILE A 41 -6.95 5.47 -7.52
N PRO A 42 -7.10 4.13 -7.49
CA PRO A 42 -6.73 3.33 -6.34
C PRO A 42 -5.22 3.36 -6.09
N PRO A 43 -4.75 2.83 -4.94
CA PRO A 43 -3.31 2.70 -4.69
C PRO A 43 -2.63 1.94 -5.82
N ALA A 44 -1.58 2.54 -6.42
CA ALA A 44 -0.93 2.01 -7.63
C ALA A 44 0.33 1.20 -7.33
N TYR A 45 0.78 1.18 -6.07
CA TYR A 45 1.98 0.43 -5.67
C TYR A 45 1.68 -1.03 -5.31
N LYS A 46 2.75 -1.83 -5.16
CA LYS A 46 2.65 -3.27 -4.90
C LYS A 46 1.97 -3.55 -3.56
N GLY A 47 0.90 -4.32 -3.60
CA GLY A 47 0.27 -4.91 -2.44
C GLY A 47 0.91 -6.22 -2.00
N HIS A 48 0.41 -6.82 -0.94
CA HIS A 48 0.92 -8.07 -0.37
C HIS A 48 0.67 -9.30 -1.28
N GLU A 49 -0.24 -9.19 -2.23
CA GLU A 49 -0.53 -10.17 -3.28
C GLU A 49 -1.02 -9.48 -4.56
N GLN A 50 -1.11 -10.23 -5.67
CA GLN A 50 -1.54 -9.68 -6.96
C GLN A 50 -2.97 -9.14 -6.94
N ALA A 51 -3.87 -9.78 -6.20
CA ALA A 51 -5.28 -9.43 -6.15
C ALA A 51 -5.60 -8.27 -5.20
N ASP A 52 -4.61 -7.81 -4.43
CA ASP A 52 -4.75 -6.74 -3.44
C ASP A 52 -5.26 -5.44 -4.09
N GLU A 53 -6.28 -4.84 -3.49
CA GLU A 53 -6.84 -3.56 -3.91
C GLU A 53 -5.86 -2.38 -3.74
N GLY A 54 -4.69 -2.63 -3.13
CA GLY A 54 -3.64 -1.67 -2.84
C GLY A 54 -3.61 -1.23 -1.37
N TYR A 55 -4.57 -1.67 -0.57
CA TYR A 55 -4.62 -1.32 0.86
C TYR A 55 -3.77 -2.25 1.74
N GLY A 56 -3.40 -3.42 1.28
CA GLY A 56 -2.36 -4.26 1.88
C GLY A 56 -0.96 -3.83 1.41
N THR A 57 -0.53 -2.63 1.74
CA THR A 57 0.67 -1.99 1.22
C THR A 57 1.94 -2.76 1.51
N TYR A 58 2.60 -3.26 0.46
CA TYR A 58 3.91 -3.92 0.59
C TYR A 58 5.07 -2.99 0.22
N ASP A 59 5.18 -2.51 -1.02
CA ASP A 59 6.30 -1.71 -1.49
C ASP A 59 5.84 -0.45 -2.22
N LEU A 60 6.00 0.71 -1.58
CA LEU A 60 5.63 2.02 -2.13
C LEU A 60 6.46 2.44 -3.35
N TYR A 61 7.62 1.80 -3.58
CA TYR A 61 8.50 2.09 -4.71
C TYR A 61 8.29 1.14 -5.91
N ASP A 62 7.39 0.17 -5.79
CA ASP A 62 7.05 -0.76 -6.86
C ASP A 62 5.64 -0.47 -7.40
N LEU A 63 5.57 0.17 -8.54
CA LEU A 63 4.31 0.51 -9.22
C LEU A 63 3.87 -0.58 -10.23
N GLY A 64 4.26 -1.83 -10.02
CA GLY A 64 4.03 -2.92 -10.96
C GLY A 64 5.17 -3.06 -11.97
N GLU A 65 6.42 -2.99 -11.48
CA GLU A 65 7.65 -3.04 -12.26
C GLU A 65 8.53 -4.23 -11.89
N PHE A 66 8.53 -4.65 -10.63
CA PHE A 66 9.39 -5.71 -10.12
C PHE A 66 8.61 -7.00 -9.82
N ASP A 67 9.26 -8.15 -10.03
CA ASP A 67 8.70 -9.44 -9.62
C ASP A 67 8.78 -9.58 -8.10
N GLN A 68 7.69 -9.22 -7.45
CA GLN A 68 7.51 -9.26 -6.00
C GLN A 68 6.12 -9.82 -5.67
N LYS A 69 6.02 -10.58 -4.59
CA LYS A 69 4.74 -11.23 -4.19
C LYS A 69 4.13 -12.10 -5.31
N GLY A 70 5.03 -12.75 -6.12
CA GLY A 70 4.64 -13.65 -7.19
C GLY A 70 4.07 -12.98 -8.44
N THR A 71 4.28 -11.67 -8.60
CA THR A 71 3.76 -10.92 -9.74
C THR A 71 4.61 -9.69 -10.06
N ILE A 72 4.66 -9.33 -11.36
CA ILE A 72 5.23 -8.05 -11.78
C ILE A 72 4.16 -6.95 -11.66
N ARG A 73 2.99 -7.16 -12.28
CA ARG A 73 1.90 -6.18 -12.24
C ARG A 73 1.21 -6.10 -10.88
N THR A 74 0.56 -4.98 -10.60
CA THR A 74 -0.44 -4.88 -9.54
C THR A 74 -1.79 -5.45 -10.02
N LYS A 75 -2.83 -5.46 -9.19
CA LYS A 75 -4.20 -5.79 -9.60
C LYS A 75 -4.63 -5.00 -10.84
N TYR A 76 -4.15 -3.79 -10.98
CA TYR A 76 -4.62 -2.79 -11.94
C TYR A 76 -3.80 -2.68 -13.22
N GLY A 77 -2.54 -3.14 -13.22
CA GLY A 77 -1.65 -3.12 -14.37
C GLY A 77 -0.17 -2.94 -14.00
N THR A 78 0.64 -2.70 -15.00
CA THR A 78 2.09 -2.43 -14.88
C THR A 78 2.36 -0.93 -14.70
N LYS A 79 3.57 -0.60 -14.25
CA LYS A 79 4.06 0.80 -14.16
C LYS A 79 3.99 1.52 -15.51
N GLN A 80 4.36 0.84 -16.60
CA GLN A 80 4.29 1.44 -17.92
C GLN A 80 2.87 1.82 -18.30
N GLU A 81 1.91 0.93 -18.07
CA GLU A 81 0.48 1.17 -18.34
C GLU A 81 -0.08 2.32 -17.48
N LEU A 82 0.35 2.41 -16.22
CA LEU A 82 0.02 3.53 -15.33
C LEU A 82 0.54 4.86 -15.89
N GLN A 83 1.80 4.91 -16.33
CA GLN A 83 2.40 6.12 -16.88
C GLN A 83 1.70 6.55 -18.18
N GLU A 84 1.44 5.62 -19.09
CA GLU A 84 0.70 5.88 -20.33
C GLU A 84 -0.72 6.40 -20.06
N MET A 85 -1.40 5.87 -19.06
CA MET A 85 -2.72 6.31 -18.64
C MET A 85 -2.68 7.75 -18.10
N ILE A 86 -1.73 8.06 -17.22
CA ILE A 86 -1.56 9.41 -16.67
C ILE A 86 -1.27 10.42 -17.78
N GLU A 87 -0.40 10.07 -18.72
CA GLU A 87 -0.10 10.94 -19.86
C GLU A 87 -1.33 11.21 -20.72
N GLU A 88 -2.15 10.20 -20.98
CA GLU A 88 -3.37 10.36 -21.78
C GLU A 88 -4.42 11.21 -21.08
N LEU A 89 -4.63 11.01 -19.77
CA LEU A 89 -5.52 11.86 -18.97
C LEU A 89 -5.05 13.32 -18.99
N HIS A 90 -3.75 13.58 -18.82
CA HIS A 90 -3.20 14.93 -18.87
C HIS A 90 -3.39 15.58 -20.28
N ARG A 91 -3.25 14.83 -21.38
CA ARG A 91 -3.55 15.31 -22.73
C ARG A 91 -5.02 15.75 -22.88
N ASN A 92 -5.90 15.05 -22.17
CA ASN A 92 -7.33 15.38 -22.11
C ASN A 92 -7.69 16.37 -20.97
N GLN A 93 -6.69 17.06 -20.38
CA GLN A 93 -6.88 18.06 -19.31
C GLN A 93 -7.53 17.50 -18.03
N ILE A 94 -7.36 16.23 -17.75
CA ILE A 94 -7.86 15.55 -16.56
C ILE A 94 -6.70 15.36 -15.56
N GLY A 95 -6.85 15.88 -14.34
CA GLY A 95 -5.91 15.67 -13.24
C GLY A 95 -6.04 14.27 -12.65
N VAL A 96 -4.94 13.72 -12.13
CA VAL A 96 -4.92 12.39 -11.48
C VAL A 96 -4.57 12.52 -10.01
N TYR A 97 -5.40 11.94 -9.15
CA TYR A 97 -5.20 11.86 -7.72
C TYR A 97 -5.03 10.40 -7.32
N LEU A 98 -3.87 10.08 -6.75
CA LEU A 98 -3.54 8.75 -6.26
C LEU A 98 -4.02 8.57 -4.82
N ASP A 99 -4.68 7.46 -4.54
CA ASP A 99 -4.92 7.00 -3.17
C ASP A 99 -3.59 6.55 -2.55
N ALA A 100 -3.17 7.21 -1.48
CA ALA A 100 -1.87 6.97 -0.86
C ALA A 100 -2.03 6.41 0.56
N VAL A 101 -1.85 5.10 0.71
CA VAL A 101 -1.89 4.41 2.00
C VAL A 101 -0.51 4.42 2.63
N MET A 102 -0.30 5.28 3.62
CA MET A 102 0.98 5.45 4.31
C MET A 102 0.92 5.09 5.80
N ASN A 103 -0.24 4.64 6.27
CA ASN A 103 -0.47 4.36 7.67
C ASN A 103 0.12 3.01 8.11
N HIS A 104 0.07 1.99 7.25
CA HIS A 104 0.43 0.62 7.59
C HIS A 104 1.12 -0.10 6.44
N LYS A 105 1.65 -1.29 6.72
CA LYS A 105 2.22 -2.22 5.75
C LYS A 105 1.70 -3.62 5.97
N ALA A 106 1.66 -4.41 4.89
CA ALA A 106 1.28 -5.82 4.91
C ALA A 106 2.25 -6.66 4.07
N GLY A 107 2.28 -7.97 4.31
CA GLY A 107 3.04 -8.92 3.51
C GLY A 107 4.55 -8.84 3.73
N ALA A 108 5.02 -8.65 4.96
CA ALA A 108 6.43 -8.68 5.29
C ALA A 108 7.15 -9.91 4.71
N ASP A 109 8.44 -9.79 4.45
CA ASP A 109 9.25 -10.85 3.86
C ASP A 109 9.68 -11.89 4.91
N TYR A 110 9.79 -11.47 6.17
CA TYR A 110 10.15 -12.34 7.30
C TYR A 110 9.64 -11.79 8.64
N THR A 111 9.63 -12.67 9.64
CA THR A 111 9.30 -12.33 11.02
C THR A 111 10.53 -11.85 11.77
N GLU A 112 10.33 -11.00 12.76
CA GLU A 112 11.36 -10.54 13.68
C GLU A 112 10.93 -10.78 15.10
N GLN A 113 11.90 -11.21 15.94
CA GLN A 113 11.71 -11.21 17.38
C GLN A 113 12.07 -9.84 17.91
N GLU A 114 11.22 -9.31 18.76
CA GLU A 114 11.51 -8.08 19.42
C GLU A 114 12.29 -8.31 20.69
N VAL A 115 13.40 -7.60 20.77
CA VAL A 115 14.26 -7.59 21.94
C VAL A 115 13.99 -6.28 22.68
N ASP A 116 13.22 -6.41 23.79
CA ASP A 116 13.09 -5.42 24.85
C ASP A 116 12.10 -4.24 24.68
N PRO A 117 11.42 -3.92 25.72
CA PRO A 117 10.69 -4.71 26.69
C PRO A 117 9.30 -5.09 26.22
N GLY A 118 9.19 -5.91 25.20
CA GLY A 118 7.97 -6.56 24.80
C GLY A 118 6.85 -5.65 24.27
N GLN A 119 5.98 -6.26 23.58
CA GLN A 119 4.74 -5.63 23.11
C GLN A 119 3.65 -5.78 24.15
N ARG A 120 2.71 -4.85 24.12
CA ARG A 120 1.50 -4.97 24.91
C ARG A 120 0.34 -5.35 24.02
N GLU A 121 -0.40 -6.36 24.40
CA GLU A 121 -1.65 -6.74 23.73
C GLU A 121 -2.72 -5.64 23.84
N ASN A 122 -2.62 -4.82 24.84
CA ASN A 122 -3.39 -3.58 25.04
C ASN A 122 -2.67 -2.73 26.10
N ALA A 123 -3.14 -1.53 26.35
CA ALA A 123 -2.52 -0.60 27.29
C ALA A 123 -2.45 -1.09 28.75
N THR A 124 -3.12 -2.22 29.08
CA THR A 124 -3.22 -2.77 30.43
C THR A 124 -2.49 -4.09 30.61
N SER A 125 -2.01 -4.72 29.55
CA SER A 125 -1.25 -5.97 29.66
C SER A 125 0.21 -5.73 30.09
N GLU A 126 0.80 -6.70 30.78
CA GLU A 126 2.21 -6.68 31.08
C GLU A 126 3.04 -6.86 29.78
N PRO A 127 4.18 -6.16 29.65
CA PRO A 127 5.08 -6.34 28.53
C PRO A 127 5.54 -7.80 28.38
N HIS A 128 5.58 -8.29 27.17
CA HIS A 128 6.06 -9.63 26.84
C HIS A 128 6.61 -9.68 25.42
N GLU A 129 7.49 -10.62 25.15
CA GLU A 129 8.05 -10.85 23.81
C GLU A 129 7.00 -11.44 22.87
N ILE A 130 7.00 -10.98 21.64
CA ILE A 130 6.23 -11.55 20.53
C ILE A 130 7.11 -11.66 19.29
N GLU A 131 6.63 -12.41 18.30
CA GLU A 131 7.20 -12.50 16.97
C GLU A 131 6.23 -11.86 15.96
N GLY A 132 6.66 -10.79 15.30
CA GLY A 132 5.84 -10.04 14.35
C GLY A 132 6.34 -10.10 12.91
N TRP A 133 5.43 -9.97 11.94
CA TRP A 133 5.73 -9.80 10.52
C TRP A 133 6.14 -8.35 10.23
N THR A 134 7.40 -8.00 10.46
CA THR A 134 7.91 -6.62 10.41
C THR A 134 9.14 -6.42 9.54
N GLY A 135 9.73 -7.49 9.02
CA GLY A 135 10.90 -7.41 8.14
C GLY A 135 10.53 -7.25 6.66
N PHE A 136 10.90 -6.12 6.04
CA PHE A 136 10.66 -5.84 4.63
C PHE A 136 11.96 -5.49 3.91
N ASP A 137 12.49 -6.45 3.16
CA ASP A 137 13.73 -6.33 2.39
C ASP A 137 13.52 -6.04 0.90
N PHE A 138 12.31 -6.27 0.40
CA PHE A 138 11.96 -6.04 -1.01
C PHE A 138 12.90 -6.75 -1.99
N PRO A 139 13.07 -8.09 -1.90
CA PRO A 139 14.12 -8.79 -2.62
C PRO A 139 13.99 -8.69 -4.14
N GLY A 140 12.80 -8.62 -4.69
CA GLY A 140 12.58 -8.49 -6.14
C GLY A 140 12.95 -7.12 -6.68
N ARG A 141 12.80 -6.05 -5.90
CA ARG A 141 13.25 -4.71 -6.24
C ARG A 141 14.72 -4.47 -5.86
N GLY A 142 15.20 -5.12 -4.83
CA GLY A 142 16.52 -4.86 -4.26
C GLY A 142 16.65 -3.43 -3.75
N ASN A 143 17.68 -2.73 -4.20
CA ASN A 143 17.94 -1.34 -3.80
C ASN A 143 17.52 -0.30 -4.87
N MET A 144 16.80 -0.71 -5.91
CA MET A 144 16.31 0.22 -6.91
C MET A 144 15.37 1.24 -6.27
N TYR A 145 15.55 2.52 -6.55
CA TYR A 145 14.85 3.70 -6.02
C TYR A 145 15.04 3.98 -4.52
N SER A 146 15.32 2.97 -3.69
CA SER A 146 15.56 3.13 -2.25
C SER A 146 16.27 1.91 -1.68
N ASN A 147 17.27 2.14 -0.84
CA ASN A 147 17.94 1.11 -0.05
C ASN A 147 17.34 0.97 1.35
N PHE A 148 16.30 1.73 1.68
CA PHE A 148 15.64 1.65 2.97
C PHE A 148 14.90 0.32 3.11
N LYS A 149 15.08 -0.30 4.29
CA LYS A 149 14.42 -1.55 4.71
C LYS A 149 13.62 -1.28 5.96
N TRP A 150 12.52 -1.98 6.10
CA TRP A 150 11.70 -1.84 7.29
C TRP A 150 12.00 -2.97 8.26
N HIS A 151 12.07 -2.62 9.53
CA HIS A 151 12.26 -3.52 10.64
C HIS A 151 11.28 -3.15 11.76
N TRP A 152 11.10 -4.07 12.73
CA TRP A 152 10.17 -3.90 13.83
C TRP A 152 10.23 -2.51 14.50
N PHE A 153 11.42 -1.96 14.65
CA PHE A 153 11.61 -0.64 15.29
C PHE A 153 11.11 0.56 14.47
N HIS A 154 10.67 0.35 13.23
CA HIS A 154 10.01 1.38 12.43
C HIS A 154 8.48 1.41 12.63
N PHE A 155 7.91 0.40 13.29
CA PHE A 155 6.48 0.28 13.51
C PHE A 155 6.09 0.66 14.93
N SER A 156 4.87 1.15 15.14
CA SER A 156 4.29 1.39 16.45
C SER A 156 3.50 0.19 16.98
N GLY A 157 3.13 -0.75 16.12
CA GLY A 157 2.41 -1.95 16.49
C GLY A 157 2.31 -2.98 15.37
N THR A 158 1.82 -4.15 15.74
CA THR A 158 1.44 -5.24 14.83
C THR A 158 0.13 -5.87 15.30
N ASP A 159 -0.56 -6.54 14.38
CA ASP A 159 -1.87 -7.16 14.60
C ASP A 159 -1.82 -8.67 14.83
N TYR A 160 -0.62 -9.28 14.75
CA TYR A 160 -0.47 -10.73 14.86
C TYR A 160 0.82 -11.15 15.57
N ASP A 161 0.69 -12.02 16.60
CA ASP A 161 1.81 -12.70 17.24
C ASP A 161 1.99 -14.10 16.63
N VAL A 162 3.04 -14.27 15.83
CA VAL A 162 3.37 -15.52 15.14
C VAL A 162 3.72 -16.62 16.14
N SER A 163 4.44 -16.30 17.21
CA SER A 163 4.90 -17.26 18.22
C SER A 163 3.75 -17.94 18.94
N ARG A 164 2.66 -17.22 19.17
CA ARG A 164 1.45 -17.71 19.84
C ARG A 164 0.30 -17.99 18.89
N LYS A 165 0.45 -17.66 17.59
CA LYS A 165 -0.60 -17.76 16.56
C LYS A 165 -1.87 -17.02 16.99
N LYS A 166 -1.71 -15.80 17.44
CA LYS A 166 -2.78 -15.00 18.03
C LYS A 166 -2.95 -13.69 17.31
N ASP A 167 -4.16 -13.42 16.87
CA ASP A 167 -4.60 -12.10 16.42
C ASP A 167 -4.76 -11.17 17.64
N GLY A 168 -4.44 -9.91 17.48
CA GLY A 168 -4.56 -8.90 18.52
C GLY A 168 -3.93 -7.57 18.11
N ILE A 169 -4.02 -6.58 18.97
CA ILE A 169 -3.35 -5.29 18.78
C ILE A 169 -2.18 -5.24 19.75
N PHE A 170 -0.97 -5.42 19.20
CA PHE A 170 0.27 -5.46 19.97
C PHE A 170 1.03 -4.16 19.76
N GLN A 171 1.15 -3.36 20.82
CA GLN A 171 1.96 -2.15 20.80
C GLN A 171 3.44 -2.49 20.92
N ILE A 172 4.23 -2.00 19.97
CA ILE A 172 5.70 -2.10 20.04
C ILE A 172 6.22 -1.06 21.04
N LEU A 173 6.92 -1.52 22.08
CA LEU A 173 7.50 -0.67 23.11
C LEU A 173 8.91 -0.23 22.72
N GLY A 174 9.32 0.96 23.17
CA GLY A 174 10.65 1.51 22.92
C GLY A 174 10.69 3.00 23.19
N GLU A 175 11.88 3.58 23.20
CA GLU A 175 12.05 5.02 23.39
C GLU A 175 11.36 5.79 22.25
N GLY A 176 10.52 6.76 22.59
CA GLY A 176 9.75 7.53 21.61
C GLY A 176 8.58 6.78 20.96
N LYS A 177 8.31 5.52 21.34
CA LYS A 177 7.19 4.72 20.85
C LYS A 177 5.94 4.98 21.70
N HIS A 178 4.87 5.37 21.03
CA HIS A 178 3.54 5.52 21.64
C HIS A 178 2.49 5.33 20.55
N TRP A 179 1.28 4.96 20.97
CA TRP A 179 0.15 5.01 20.04
C TRP A 179 -0.07 6.47 19.61
N SER A 180 -0.13 6.72 18.32
CA SER A 180 -0.80 7.92 17.83
C SER A 180 -2.28 7.80 18.15
N GLU A 181 -2.92 8.89 18.54
CA GLU A 181 -4.35 8.91 18.83
C GLU A 181 -5.12 8.33 17.64
N GLY A 182 -5.90 7.29 17.86
CA GLY A 182 -6.67 6.58 16.85
C GLY A 182 -6.01 5.24 16.47
N VAL A 183 -6.31 4.22 17.23
CA VAL A 183 -6.18 2.82 16.79
C VAL A 183 -7.47 2.51 16.05
N ASP A 184 -7.45 2.58 14.73
CA ASP A 184 -8.50 2.07 13.88
C ASP A 184 -8.21 0.61 13.53
#